data_e5105b6f230aa1ee011cb7bf2064b65a
#
_entry.id   e5105b6f230aa1ee011cb7bf2064b65a
#
_cell.length_a   1.000
_cell.length_b   1.000
_cell.length_c   1.000
_cell.angle_alpha   90.00
_cell.angle_beta   90.00
_cell.angle_gamma   90.00
#
_symmetry.space_group_name_H-M   'P 1'
#
loop_
_entity.id
_entity.type
_entity.pdbx_description
1 polymer ?
#
loop_
_entity_poly.entity_id
_entity_poly.type
_entity_poly.pdbx_seq_one_letter_code
_entity_poly.pdbx_strand_id
1 'polypeptide(L)'
;IRDRLKPNYKLQESMLNFSTSALTDADILLYVTDVVETPDKNNEFMEKVRQMTVPVLLLINKIDLTDQEKLVKLVEEWKELLPQAEIIPISAASKFNVDYVMKRIKELLPDSPPYFGKDQWTDKPARFFVNEIIREKILLYYDKEIPYSVEVAVEEFKEEAKKIHIRAVIYVERDSQKGIIIGKQGKALKKVATEARRELERFFGKTIYLETYVTVSYTHLTLP
;
A
#
# COMPACT_ATOMS: atom_id res chain seq x y z
N ILE A 1 -3.05 -7.21 -5.01
CA ILE A 1 -3.55 -8.40 -4.28
C ILE A 1 -3.40 -9.56 -5.24
N ARG A 2 -2.52 -10.51 -4.91
CA ARG A 2 -2.31 -11.70 -5.73
C ARG A 2 -3.44 -12.69 -5.49
N ASP A 3 -4.40 -12.67 -6.37
CA ASP A 3 -5.57 -13.56 -6.32
C ASP A 3 -5.31 -14.91 -6.97
N ARG A 4 -4.12 -15.48 -6.72
CA ARG A 4 -3.64 -16.67 -7.44
C ARG A 4 -4.06 -18.00 -6.87
N LEU A 5 -4.66 -18.04 -5.68
CA LEU A 5 -4.80 -19.31 -4.97
C LEU A 5 -6.12 -19.37 -4.21
N LYS A 6 -6.73 -20.55 -4.21
CA LYS A 6 -7.66 -20.89 -3.14
C LYS A 6 -6.95 -20.58 -1.82
N PRO A 7 -7.59 -19.86 -0.90
CA PRO A 7 -6.95 -19.44 0.33
C PRO A 7 -6.43 -20.65 1.10
N ASN A 8 -5.13 -20.70 1.32
CA ASN A 8 -4.50 -21.77 2.09
C ASN A 8 -4.55 -21.52 3.59
N TYR A 9 -4.89 -20.27 3.99
CA TYR A 9 -5.01 -19.87 5.39
C TYR A 9 -5.93 -18.64 5.53
N LYS A 10 -6.48 -18.44 6.74
CA LYS A 10 -7.51 -17.42 7.06
C LYS A 10 -7.19 -16.00 6.59
N LEU A 11 -5.92 -15.59 6.59
CA LEU A 11 -5.52 -14.25 6.12
C LEU A 11 -5.78 -14.07 4.62
N GLN A 12 -5.46 -15.08 3.80
CA GLN A 12 -5.73 -15.05 2.35
C GLN A 12 -7.23 -15.02 2.07
N GLU A 13 -8.02 -15.76 2.84
CA GLU A 13 -9.48 -15.74 2.74
C GLU A 13 -10.05 -14.34 3.05
N SER A 14 -9.55 -13.69 4.12
CA SER A 14 -9.94 -12.33 4.44
C SER A 14 -9.55 -11.34 3.33
N MET A 15 -8.36 -11.45 2.76
CA MET A 15 -7.91 -10.61 1.63
C MET A 15 -8.79 -10.80 0.39
N LEU A 16 -9.18 -12.04 0.09
CA LEU A 16 -10.10 -12.38 -0.99
C LEU A 16 -11.50 -11.77 -0.77
N ASN A 17 -12.01 -11.85 0.44
CA ASN A 17 -13.30 -11.28 0.81
C ASN A 17 -13.29 -9.75 0.65
N PHE A 18 -12.21 -9.07 1.06
CA PHE A 18 -12.05 -7.63 0.82
C PHE A 18 -12.01 -7.29 -0.66
N SER A 19 -11.28 -8.06 -1.48
CA SER A 19 -11.24 -7.84 -2.92
C SER A 19 -12.60 -8.05 -3.57
N THR A 20 -13.36 -9.05 -3.12
CA THR A 20 -14.69 -9.33 -3.65
C THR A 20 -15.71 -8.27 -3.23
N SER A 21 -15.67 -7.78 -1.98
CA SER A 21 -16.55 -6.69 -1.54
C SER A 21 -16.27 -5.38 -2.28
N ALA A 22 -15.00 -5.09 -2.59
CA ALA A 22 -14.63 -3.91 -3.36
C ALA A 22 -15.23 -3.89 -4.78
N LEU A 23 -15.52 -5.06 -5.38
CA LEU A 23 -16.20 -5.13 -6.67
C LEU A 23 -17.68 -4.71 -6.59
N THR A 24 -18.30 -4.83 -5.43
CA THR A 24 -19.75 -4.58 -5.28
C THR A 24 -20.07 -3.09 -5.20
N ASP A 25 -19.20 -2.31 -4.56
CA ASP A 25 -19.48 -0.90 -4.24
C ASP A 25 -18.63 0.09 -5.04
N ALA A 26 -17.88 -0.40 -6.04
CA ALA A 26 -16.97 0.42 -6.84
C ALA A 26 -17.72 1.26 -7.87
N ASP A 27 -17.44 2.55 -7.97
CA ASP A 27 -17.81 3.41 -9.10
C ASP A 27 -16.86 3.24 -10.28
N ILE A 28 -15.61 2.87 -10.02
CA ILE A 28 -14.57 2.56 -11.02
C ILE A 28 -13.73 1.41 -10.49
N LEU A 29 -13.44 0.42 -11.32
CA LEU A 29 -12.50 -0.64 -10.98
C LEU A 29 -11.10 -0.32 -11.53
N LEU A 30 -10.11 -0.23 -10.65
CA LEU A 30 -8.70 -0.21 -11.01
C LEU A 30 -8.12 -1.64 -10.88
N TYR A 31 -7.94 -2.31 -12.00
CA TYR A 31 -7.28 -3.61 -12.04
C TYR A 31 -5.79 -3.43 -12.30
N VAL A 32 -4.97 -3.67 -11.29
CA VAL A 32 -3.51 -3.45 -11.35
C VAL A 32 -2.79 -4.77 -11.52
N THR A 33 -2.04 -4.88 -12.62
CA THR A 33 -1.12 -5.98 -12.92
C THR A 33 0.27 -5.44 -13.24
N ASP A 34 1.23 -6.29 -13.56
CA ASP A 34 2.56 -5.86 -14.00
C ASP A 34 3.10 -6.71 -15.15
N VAL A 35 4.19 -6.25 -15.76
CA VAL A 35 4.84 -6.92 -16.90
C VAL A 35 5.56 -8.22 -16.53
N VAL A 36 5.73 -8.52 -15.24
CA VAL A 36 6.38 -9.75 -14.74
C VAL A 36 5.35 -10.86 -14.54
N GLU A 37 4.12 -10.49 -14.26
CA GLU A 37 3.03 -11.44 -14.09
C GLU A 37 2.52 -11.93 -15.44
N THR A 38 2.39 -13.24 -15.58
CA THR A 38 1.58 -13.80 -16.67
C THR A 38 0.11 -13.55 -16.38
N PRO A 39 -0.71 -13.18 -17.39
CA PRO A 39 -2.15 -13.07 -17.23
C PRO A 39 -2.68 -14.32 -16.57
N ASP A 40 -3.22 -14.17 -15.36
CA ASP A 40 -3.67 -15.31 -14.60
C ASP A 40 -4.96 -15.85 -15.20
N LYS A 41 -4.98 -17.14 -15.40
CA LYS A 41 -6.16 -17.87 -15.91
C LYS A 41 -7.19 -18.12 -14.80
N ASN A 42 -7.26 -17.27 -13.77
CA ASN A 42 -8.29 -17.35 -12.77
C ASN A 42 -9.63 -16.92 -13.37
N ASN A 43 -10.23 -17.85 -14.07
CA ASN A 43 -11.46 -17.64 -14.85
C ASN A 43 -12.59 -17.09 -13.98
N GLU A 44 -12.67 -17.49 -12.72
CA GLU A 44 -13.77 -17.08 -11.83
C GLU A 44 -13.72 -15.58 -11.47
N PHE A 45 -12.55 -15.06 -11.11
CA PHE A 45 -12.39 -13.63 -10.81
C PHE A 45 -12.52 -12.78 -12.06
N MET A 46 -11.92 -13.23 -13.18
CA MET A 46 -12.02 -12.54 -14.46
C MET A 46 -13.45 -12.49 -14.98
N GLU A 47 -14.25 -13.54 -14.76
CA GLU A 47 -15.68 -13.51 -15.11
C GLU A 47 -16.44 -12.47 -14.28
N LYS A 48 -16.15 -12.31 -12.99
CA LYS A 48 -16.74 -11.24 -12.17
C LYS A 48 -16.38 -9.87 -12.73
N VAL A 49 -15.12 -9.66 -13.10
CA VAL A 49 -14.67 -8.38 -13.68
C VAL A 49 -15.35 -8.11 -15.02
N ARG A 50 -15.52 -9.14 -15.87
CA ARG A 50 -16.22 -9.01 -17.16
C ARG A 50 -17.70 -8.63 -17.01
N GLN A 51 -18.33 -9.06 -15.94
CA GLN A 51 -19.74 -8.76 -15.65
C GLN A 51 -19.96 -7.38 -15.02
N MET A 52 -18.88 -6.66 -14.70
CA MET A 52 -19.02 -5.32 -14.12
C MET A 52 -19.57 -4.32 -15.12
N THR A 53 -20.48 -3.49 -14.65
CA THR A 53 -21.09 -2.40 -15.42
C THR A 53 -20.38 -1.07 -15.26
N VAL A 54 -19.49 -0.97 -14.25
CA VAL A 54 -18.67 0.23 -14.00
C VAL A 54 -17.45 0.27 -14.92
N PRO A 55 -16.87 1.46 -15.17
CA PRO A 55 -15.63 1.58 -15.92
C PRO A 55 -14.50 0.76 -15.30
N VAL A 56 -13.77 0.02 -16.14
CA VAL A 56 -12.61 -0.76 -15.74
C VAL A 56 -11.35 -0.15 -16.34
N LEU A 57 -10.43 0.31 -15.51
CA LEU A 57 -9.09 0.74 -15.89
C LEU A 57 -8.10 -0.37 -15.55
N LEU A 58 -7.52 -1.01 -16.56
CA LEU A 58 -6.48 -2.02 -16.38
C LEU A 58 -5.10 -1.36 -16.49
N LEU A 59 -4.39 -1.34 -15.38
CA LEU A 59 -3.09 -0.70 -15.26
C LEU A 59 -1.98 -1.76 -15.34
N ILE A 60 -1.20 -1.74 -16.43
CA ILE A 60 -0.01 -2.61 -16.56
C ILE A 60 1.19 -1.86 -16.01
N ASN A 61 1.59 -2.20 -14.79
CA ASN A 61 2.68 -1.51 -14.08
C ASN A 61 4.06 -2.10 -14.41
N LYS A 62 5.10 -1.39 -13.97
CA LYS A 62 6.52 -1.78 -14.12
C LYS A 62 6.99 -1.88 -15.57
N ILE A 63 6.45 -1.06 -16.48
CA ILE A 63 6.88 -1.08 -17.88
C ILE A 63 8.34 -0.71 -18.10
N ASP A 64 8.98 -0.10 -17.09
CA ASP A 64 10.41 0.16 -17.03
C ASP A 64 11.27 -1.13 -16.99
N LEU A 65 10.67 -2.30 -16.72
CA LEU A 65 11.33 -3.60 -16.67
C LEU A 65 11.14 -4.44 -17.96
N THR A 66 10.52 -3.89 -19.00
CA THR A 66 10.23 -4.62 -20.23
C THR A 66 10.57 -3.80 -21.47
N ASP A 67 10.65 -4.47 -22.62
CA ASP A 67 10.78 -3.82 -23.92
C ASP A 67 9.42 -3.57 -24.58
N GLN A 68 9.42 -2.72 -25.61
CA GLN A 68 8.22 -2.30 -26.31
C GLN A 68 7.49 -3.47 -27.00
N GLU A 69 8.22 -4.44 -27.57
CA GLU A 69 7.60 -5.55 -28.29
C GLU A 69 6.82 -6.47 -27.36
N LYS A 70 7.39 -6.77 -26.17
CA LYS A 70 6.70 -7.56 -25.14
C LYS A 70 5.51 -6.81 -24.58
N LEU A 71 5.65 -5.50 -24.36
CA LEU A 71 4.55 -4.69 -23.85
C LEU A 71 3.36 -4.68 -24.82
N VAL A 72 3.60 -4.52 -26.12
CA VAL A 72 2.54 -4.56 -27.14
C VAL A 72 1.79 -5.89 -27.12
N LYS A 73 2.51 -7.02 -27.08
CA LYS A 73 1.89 -8.36 -26.99
C LYS A 73 1.05 -8.51 -25.73
N LEU A 74 1.57 -8.06 -24.58
CA LEU A 74 0.84 -8.13 -23.32
C LEU A 74 -0.43 -7.27 -23.33
N VAL A 75 -0.38 -6.09 -23.96
CA VAL A 75 -1.57 -5.23 -24.14
C VAL A 75 -2.61 -5.92 -25.04
N GLU A 76 -2.19 -6.60 -26.10
CA GLU A 76 -3.09 -7.37 -26.98
C GLU A 76 -3.74 -8.53 -26.22
N GLU A 77 -2.97 -9.32 -25.48
CA GLU A 77 -3.50 -10.39 -24.63
C GLU A 77 -4.55 -9.89 -23.65
N TRP A 78 -4.29 -8.75 -22.99
CA TRP A 78 -5.26 -8.15 -22.07
C TRP A 78 -6.50 -7.59 -22.77
N LYS A 79 -6.39 -7.08 -24.01
CA LYS A 79 -7.55 -6.68 -24.82
C LYS A 79 -8.47 -7.85 -25.17
N GLU A 80 -7.90 -9.01 -25.41
CA GLU A 80 -8.68 -10.23 -25.64
C GLU A 80 -9.37 -10.72 -24.36
N LEU A 81 -8.68 -10.64 -23.24
CA LEU A 81 -9.20 -11.09 -21.94
C LEU A 81 -10.26 -10.16 -21.35
N LEU A 82 -10.08 -8.83 -21.48
CA LEU A 82 -10.96 -7.79 -20.94
C LEU A 82 -11.23 -6.69 -21.99
N PRO A 83 -12.03 -6.97 -23.00
CA PRO A 83 -12.26 -6.03 -24.13
C PRO A 83 -12.96 -4.73 -23.69
N GLN A 84 -13.67 -4.73 -22.55
CA GLN A 84 -14.33 -3.54 -22.02
C GLN A 84 -13.40 -2.64 -21.18
N ALA A 85 -12.19 -3.11 -20.84
CA ALA A 85 -11.27 -2.34 -20.01
C ALA A 85 -10.46 -1.34 -20.84
N GLU A 86 -10.26 -0.15 -20.31
CA GLU A 86 -9.25 0.79 -20.81
C GLU A 86 -7.88 0.36 -20.27
N ILE A 87 -6.97 -0.04 -21.16
CA ILE A 87 -5.66 -0.55 -20.77
C ILE A 87 -4.66 0.60 -20.78
N ILE A 88 -4.02 0.82 -19.64
CA ILE A 88 -3.06 1.92 -19.46
C ILE A 88 -1.73 1.35 -18.94
N PRO A 89 -0.69 1.28 -19.79
CA PRO A 89 0.66 0.97 -19.34
C PRO A 89 1.22 2.10 -18.47
N ILE A 90 1.76 1.75 -17.30
CA ILE A 90 2.32 2.71 -16.33
C ILE A 90 3.67 2.24 -15.78
N SER A 91 4.45 3.17 -15.26
CA SER A 91 5.51 2.89 -14.32
C SER A 91 5.32 3.77 -13.08
N ALA A 92 4.86 3.19 -11.99
CA ALA A 92 4.68 3.91 -10.74
C ALA A 92 6.02 4.42 -10.20
N ALA A 93 7.10 3.66 -10.38
CA ALA A 93 8.45 4.03 -9.94
C ALA A 93 8.98 5.28 -10.66
N SER A 94 8.81 5.37 -11.98
CA SER A 94 9.21 6.53 -12.78
C SER A 94 8.13 7.61 -12.93
N LYS A 95 6.95 7.37 -12.36
CA LYS A 95 5.73 8.22 -12.46
C LYS A 95 5.20 8.35 -13.89
N PHE A 96 5.60 7.45 -14.80
CA PHE A 96 5.09 7.47 -16.18
C PHE A 96 3.60 7.11 -16.21
N ASN A 97 2.81 7.91 -16.90
CA ASN A 97 1.35 7.81 -17.04
C ASN A 97 0.53 7.86 -15.73
N VAL A 98 1.13 8.11 -14.56
CA VAL A 98 0.38 8.20 -13.30
C VAL A 98 -0.59 9.38 -13.31
N ASP A 99 -0.16 10.55 -13.81
CA ASP A 99 -1.03 11.73 -13.92
C ASP A 99 -2.18 11.51 -14.90
N TYR A 100 -1.93 10.76 -15.99
CA TYR A 100 -2.98 10.38 -16.92
C TYR A 100 -4.04 9.48 -16.27
N VAL A 101 -3.61 8.48 -15.47
CA VAL A 101 -4.54 7.64 -14.70
C VAL A 101 -5.39 8.49 -13.76
N MET A 102 -4.77 9.42 -13.02
CA MET A 102 -5.51 10.32 -12.12
C MET A 102 -6.52 11.20 -12.86
N LYS A 103 -6.18 11.67 -14.06
CA LYS A 103 -7.10 12.40 -14.93
C LYS A 103 -8.28 11.51 -15.35
N ARG A 104 -8.02 10.29 -15.81
CA ARG A 104 -9.07 9.35 -16.23
C ARG A 104 -10.01 8.99 -15.08
N ILE A 105 -9.48 8.74 -13.88
CA ILE A 105 -10.31 8.50 -12.69
C ILE A 105 -11.27 9.68 -12.46
N LYS A 106 -10.76 10.91 -12.48
CA LYS A 106 -11.61 12.11 -12.26
C LYS A 106 -12.67 12.30 -13.33
N GLU A 107 -12.39 11.92 -14.58
CA GLU A 107 -13.34 12.01 -15.69
C GLU A 107 -14.44 10.94 -15.63
N LEU A 108 -14.13 9.79 -15.07
CA LEU A 108 -15.04 8.65 -15.01
C LEU A 108 -15.88 8.60 -13.73
N LEU A 109 -15.43 9.26 -12.66
CA LEU A 109 -16.18 9.32 -11.40
C LEU A 109 -17.50 10.05 -11.60
N PRO A 110 -18.62 9.47 -11.11
CA PRO A 110 -19.91 10.15 -11.14
C PRO A 110 -19.91 11.36 -10.19
N ASP A 111 -20.68 12.39 -10.54
CA ASP A 111 -20.95 13.51 -9.63
C ASP A 111 -21.71 13.00 -8.41
N SER A 112 -21.16 13.21 -7.22
CA SER A 112 -21.72 12.74 -5.96
C SER A 112 -21.49 13.78 -4.86
N PRO A 113 -22.40 13.88 -3.87
CA PRO A 113 -22.10 14.64 -2.67
C PRO A 113 -20.84 14.13 -1.98
N PRO A 114 -20.03 14.99 -1.36
CA PRO A 114 -18.83 14.53 -0.66
C PRO A 114 -19.19 13.62 0.51
N TYR A 115 -18.56 12.46 0.58
CA TYR A 115 -18.70 11.51 1.70
C TYR A 115 -18.09 12.03 3.00
N PHE A 116 -17.08 12.92 2.89
CA PHE A 116 -16.40 13.52 4.03
C PHE A 116 -16.63 15.04 4.07
N GLY A 117 -16.57 15.63 5.25
CA GLY A 117 -16.52 17.08 5.40
C GLY A 117 -15.31 17.69 4.66
N LYS A 118 -15.40 18.97 4.31
CA LYS A 118 -14.33 19.65 3.55
C LYS A 118 -12.98 19.70 4.26
N ASP A 119 -12.98 19.51 5.58
CA ASP A 119 -11.85 19.46 6.49
C ASP A 119 -11.37 18.01 6.79
N GLN A 120 -12.11 17.01 6.28
CA GLN A 120 -11.80 15.60 6.47
C GLN A 120 -11.47 14.93 5.13
N TRP A 121 -10.23 14.51 4.95
CA TRP A 121 -9.76 13.88 3.69
C TRP A 121 -9.58 12.37 3.81
N THR A 122 -9.77 11.79 5.03
CA THR A 122 -9.62 10.35 5.27
C THR A 122 -10.40 9.92 6.50
N ASP A 123 -10.76 8.64 6.57
CA ASP A 123 -11.32 7.96 7.72
C ASP A 123 -10.25 7.46 8.72
N LYS A 124 -8.96 7.53 8.33
CA LYS A 124 -7.88 7.02 9.16
C LYS A 124 -7.43 8.02 10.22
N PRO A 125 -7.19 7.58 11.46
CA PRO A 125 -6.66 8.45 12.50
C PRO A 125 -5.21 8.86 12.21
N ALA A 126 -4.77 9.97 12.81
CA ALA A 126 -3.39 10.46 12.68
C ALA A 126 -2.33 9.40 13.04
N ARG A 127 -2.61 8.56 14.03
CA ARG A 127 -1.74 7.44 14.43
C ARG A 127 -1.47 6.44 13.32
N PHE A 128 -2.43 6.21 12.43
CA PHE A 128 -2.25 5.33 11.28
C PHE A 128 -1.13 5.84 10.35
N PHE A 129 -1.14 7.14 10.02
CA PHE A 129 -0.11 7.73 9.17
C PHE A 129 1.27 7.70 9.81
N VAL A 130 1.33 7.90 11.13
CA VAL A 130 2.61 7.77 11.86
C VAL A 130 3.17 6.35 11.72
N ASN A 131 2.34 5.32 11.94
CA ASN A 131 2.74 3.93 11.79
C ASN A 131 3.26 3.64 10.38
N GLU A 132 2.52 4.06 9.35
CA GLU A 132 2.89 3.79 7.96
C GLU A 132 4.15 4.55 7.54
N ILE A 133 4.35 5.80 7.97
CA ILE A 133 5.58 6.56 7.68
C ILE A 133 6.80 5.90 8.34
N ILE A 134 6.69 5.45 9.60
CA ILE A 134 7.79 4.74 10.26
C ILE A 134 8.06 3.42 9.55
N ARG A 135 7.01 2.66 9.21
CA ARG A 135 7.11 1.38 8.51
C ARG A 135 7.75 1.55 7.12
N GLU A 136 7.40 2.59 6.38
CA GLU A 136 8.06 2.92 5.11
C GLU A 136 9.57 3.12 5.28
N LYS A 137 10.02 3.85 6.31
CA LYS A 137 11.45 4.04 6.55
C LYS A 137 12.15 2.73 6.93
N ILE A 138 11.45 1.83 7.63
CA ILE A 138 11.98 0.49 7.89
C ILE A 138 12.14 -0.28 6.56
N LEU A 139 11.15 -0.24 5.67
CA LEU A 139 11.22 -0.86 4.35
C LEU A 139 12.38 -0.31 3.48
N LEU A 140 12.71 0.98 3.62
CA LEU A 140 13.75 1.63 2.83
C LEU A 140 15.18 1.36 3.36
N TYR A 141 15.35 1.11 4.65
CA TYR A 141 16.68 1.05 5.30
C TYR A 141 17.09 -0.32 5.79
N TYR A 142 16.20 -1.31 5.72
CA TYR A 142 16.51 -2.70 6.08
C TYR A 142 16.18 -3.64 4.93
N ASP A 143 16.95 -4.72 4.85
CA ASP A 143 16.88 -5.71 3.78
C ASP A 143 16.31 -7.05 4.27
N LYS A 144 16.14 -7.98 3.35
CA LYS A 144 15.70 -9.37 3.55
C LYS A 144 14.32 -9.43 4.21
N GLU A 145 14.19 -10.29 5.23
CA GLU A 145 12.94 -10.55 5.94
C GLU A 145 12.59 -9.49 7.01
N ILE A 146 13.56 -8.64 7.41
CA ILE A 146 13.36 -7.69 8.51
C ILE A 146 12.14 -6.78 8.30
N PRO A 147 11.97 -6.12 7.13
CA PRO A 147 10.82 -5.24 6.90
C PRO A 147 9.46 -5.94 6.99
N TYR A 148 9.43 -7.24 6.75
CA TYR A 148 8.19 -8.03 6.73
C TYR A 148 7.85 -8.65 8.09
N SER A 149 8.81 -8.62 9.04
CA SER A 149 8.69 -9.19 10.38
C SER A 149 8.50 -8.12 11.45
N VAL A 150 8.17 -6.89 11.05
CA VAL A 150 7.99 -5.78 11.98
C VAL A 150 6.56 -5.27 11.99
N GLU A 151 6.09 -4.92 13.16
CA GLU A 151 4.86 -4.18 13.36
C GLU A 151 5.20 -2.87 14.07
N VAL A 152 4.53 -1.78 13.68
CA VAL A 152 4.70 -0.47 14.30
C VAL A 152 3.40 -0.07 14.97
N ALA A 153 3.47 0.29 16.24
CA ALA A 153 2.32 0.80 16.98
C ALA A 153 2.66 2.13 17.68
N VAL A 154 1.76 3.11 17.55
CA VAL A 154 1.84 4.37 18.27
C VAL A 154 1.17 4.22 19.63
N GLU A 155 1.96 4.18 20.71
CA GLU A 155 1.45 4.12 22.07
C GLU A 155 0.94 5.49 22.54
N GLU A 156 1.68 6.55 22.23
CA GLU A 156 1.35 7.90 22.65
C GLU A 156 1.35 8.86 21.47
N PHE A 157 0.30 9.66 21.37
CA PHE A 157 0.17 10.75 20.41
C PHE A 157 -0.48 11.93 21.12
N LYS A 158 0.31 12.96 21.42
CA LYS A 158 -0.14 14.18 22.07
C LYS A 158 0.08 15.35 21.16
N GLU A 159 -1.00 15.91 20.67
CA GLU A 159 -0.98 17.06 19.77
C GLU A 159 -1.20 18.35 20.56
N GLU A 160 -0.29 19.29 20.35
CA GLU A 160 -0.38 20.66 20.84
C GLU A 160 -0.46 21.64 19.67
N ALA A 161 -0.65 22.91 19.95
CA ALA A 161 -0.84 23.91 18.90
C ALA A 161 0.31 23.96 17.87
N LYS A 162 1.57 23.83 18.29
CA LYS A 162 2.76 23.96 17.43
C LYS A 162 3.62 22.71 17.35
N LYS A 163 3.36 21.70 18.18
CA LYS A 163 4.18 20.49 18.27
C LYS A 163 3.33 19.26 18.52
N ILE A 164 3.87 18.11 18.16
CA ILE A 164 3.27 16.80 18.43
C ILE A 164 4.32 15.92 19.08
N HIS A 165 3.95 15.29 20.21
CA HIS A 165 4.76 14.28 20.88
C HIS A 165 4.25 12.89 20.50
N ILE A 166 5.13 12.06 20.00
CA ILE A 166 4.82 10.72 19.50
C ILE A 166 5.76 9.73 20.17
N ARG A 167 5.19 8.68 20.74
CA ARG A 167 5.92 7.48 21.16
C ARG A 167 5.47 6.31 20.32
N ALA A 168 6.39 5.72 19.56
CA ALA A 168 6.13 4.58 18.71
C ALA A 168 6.98 3.37 19.16
N VAL A 169 6.38 2.19 19.10
CA VAL A 169 7.04 0.92 19.40
C VAL A 169 7.11 0.10 18.14
N ILE A 170 8.30 -0.40 17.84
CA ILE A 170 8.57 -1.33 16.75
C ILE A 170 8.66 -2.72 17.36
N TYR A 171 7.67 -3.56 17.07
CA TYR A 171 7.63 -4.95 17.49
C TYR A 171 8.35 -5.83 16.49
N VAL A 172 9.12 -6.77 16.99
CA VAL A 172 9.82 -7.79 16.20
C VAL A 172 9.54 -9.17 16.77
N GLU A 173 9.74 -10.20 15.98
CA GLU A 173 9.49 -11.60 16.39
C GLU A 173 10.64 -12.19 17.23
N ARG A 174 11.88 -11.71 17.05
CA ARG A 174 13.10 -12.31 17.63
C ARG A 174 14.10 -11.26 18.10
N ASP A 175 14.86 -11.59 19.13
CA ASP A 175 15.94 -10.72 19.65
C ASP A 175 17.02 -10.39 18.60
N SER A 176 17.33 -11.33 17.71
CA SER A 176 18.26 -11.08 16.59
C SER A 176 17.79 -9.94 15.67
N GLN A 177 16.50 -9.88 15.38
CA GLN A 177 15.89 -8.81 14.59
C GLN A 177 15.93 -7.47 15.33
N LYS A 178 15.67 -7.48 16.66
CA LYS A 178 15.82 -6.30 17.53
C LYS A 178 17.22 -5.72 17.43
N GLY A 179 18.24 -6.58 17.51
CA GLY A 179 19.64 -6.16 17.37
C GLY A 179 19.93 -5.52 16.01
N ILE A 180 19.38 -6.06 14.92
CA ILE A 180 19.53 -5.52 13.56
C ILE A 180 18.86 -4.15 13.42
N ILE A 181 17.63 -4.00 13.93
CA ILE A 181 16.88 -2.73 13.85
C ILE A 181 17.56 -1.64 14.65
N ILE A 182 18.02 -1.93 15.86
CA ILE A 182 18.76 -0.96 16.67
C ILE A 182 20.09 -0.61 15.99
N GLY A 183 20.80 -1.62 15.48
CA GLY A 183 22.08 -1.47 14.84
C GLY A 183 23.21 -1.08 15.81
N LYS A 184 24.42 -1.00 15.31
CA LYS A 184 25.61 -0.67 16.11
C LYS A 184 25.43 0.70 16.79
N GLN A 185 25.44 0.72 18.12
CA GLN A 185 25.26 1.94 18.94
C GLN A 185 23.94 2.69 18.63
N GLY A 186 22.89 2.00 18.20
CA GLY A 186 21.61 2.62 17.87
C GLY A 186 21.59 3.47 16.60
N LYS A 187 22.65 3.42 15.78
CA LYS A 187 22.78 4.29 14.58
C LYS A 187 21.72 4.01 13.51
N ALA A 188 21.35 2.75 13.32
CA ALA A 188 20.37 2.37 12.31
C ALA A 188 18.97 2.88 12.70
N LEU A 189 18.53 2.60 13.93
CA LEU A 189 17.25 3.09 14.46
C LEU A 189 17.19 4.61 14.47
N LYS A 190 18.28 5.29 14.87
CA LYS A 190 18.37 6.76 14.84
C LYS A 190 18.17 7.32 13.43
N LYS A 191 18.71 6.66 12.42
CA LYS A 191 18.53 7.07 11.02
C LYS A 191 17.06 6.97 10.60
N VAL A 192 16.42 5.83 10.84
CA VAL A 192 15.00 5.62 10.56
C VAL A 192 14.13 6.65 11.28
N ALA A 193 14.33 6.82 12.59
CA ALA A 193 13.57 7.77 13.39
C ALA A 193 13.76 9.23 12.91
N THR A 194 14.97 9.60 12.49
CA THR A 194 15.26 10.95 11.99
C THR A 194 14.52 11.22 10.67
N GLU A 195 14.55 10.27 9.74
CA GLU A 195 13.86 10.42 8.45
C GLU A 195 12.33 10.38 8.61
N ALA A 196 11.83 9.46 9.46
CA ALA A 196 10.41 9.42 9.79
C ALA A 196 9.95 10.74 10.42
N ARG A 197 10.70 11.29 11.39
CA ARG A 197 10.38 12.58 12.01
C ARG A 197 10.30 13.71 10.99
N ARG A 198 11.26 13.83 10.07
CA ARG A 198 11.27 14.86 9.02
C ARG A 198 10.05 14.76 8.11
N GLU A 199 9.62 13.56 7.80
CA GLU A 199 8.45 13.33 6.96
C GLU A 199 7.16 13.64 7.71
N LEU A 200 7.06 13.23 8.97
CA LEU A 200 5.95 13.59 9.85
C LEU A 200 5.83 15.11 10.04
N GLU A 201 6.94 15.83 10.16
CA GLU A 201 6.95 17.30 10.23
C GLU A 201 6.38 17.92 8.94
N ARG A 202 6.72 17.38 7.78
CA ARG A 202 6.14 17.81 6.49
C ARG A 202 4.65 17.48 6.38
N PHE A 203 4.26 16.29 6.85
CA PHE A 203 2.88 15.81 6.78
C PHE A 203 1.94 16.61 7.69
N PHE A 204 2.33 16.83 8.94
CA PHE A 204 1.49 17.52 9.92
C PHE A 204 1.68 19.05 9.94
N GLY A 205 2.72 19.58 9.29
CA GLY A 205 3.05 21.00 9.35
C GLY A 205 3.43 21.52 10.74
N LYS A 206 3.85 20.63 11.65
CA LYS A 206 4.18 20.90 13.05
C LYS A 206 5.52 20.30 13.43
N THR A 207 6.15 20.83 14.47
CA THR A 207 7.36 20.23 15.06
C THR A 207 7.02 18.88 15.68
N ILE A 208 7.79 17.85 15.36
CA ILE A 208 7.59 16.48 15.86
C ILE A 208 8.69 16.07 16.84
N TYR A 209 8.28 15.62 18.02
CA TYR A 209 9.13 14.91 18.97
C TYR A 209 8.79 13.43 18.85
N LEU A 210 9.68 12.65 18.22
CA LEU A 210 9.49 11.24 17.94
C LEU A 210 10.41 10.40 18.83
N GLU A 211 9.83 9.62 19.72
CA GLU A 211 10.50 8.56 20.46
C GLU A 211 10.20 7.21 19.83
N THR A 212 11.24 6.38 19.63
CA THR A 212 11.08 5.05 19.03
C THR A 212 11.73 4.01 19.93
N TYR A 213 11.00 2.94 20.21
CA TYR A 213 11.46 1.79 21.00
C TYR A 213 11.35 0.52 20.16
N VAL A 214 12.22 -0.44 20.42
CA VAL A 214 12.17 -1.76 19.78
C VAL A 214 12.00 -2.82 20.83
N THR A 215 10.99 -3.65 20.71
CA THR A 215 10.71 -4.75 21.63
C THR A 215 10.39 -6.04 20.89
N VAL A 216 10.60 -7.17 21.55
CA VAL A 216 10.19 -8.47 21.00
C VAL A 216 8.76 -8.75 21.44
N SER A 217 7.90 -9.06 20.48
CA SER A 217 6.56 -9.52 20.74
C SER A 217 6.59 -11.05 20.92
N TYR A 218 6.32 -11.53 22.11
CA TYR A 218 6.21 -12.97 22.41
C TYR A 218 4.82 -13.53 22.09
N THR A 219 3.88 -12.70 21.74
CA THR A 219 2.57 -13.12 21.28
C THR A 219 2.64 -13.42 19.78
N HIS A 220 2.54 -14.71 19.43
CA HIS A 220 2.07 -15.06 18.08
C HIS A 220 0.76 -14.29 17.89
N LEU A 221 0.73 -13.38 16.92
CA LEU A 221 -0.48 -12.66 16.53
C LEU A 221 -1.53 -13.68 16.07
N THR A 222 -2.27 -14.23 17.03
CA THR A 222 -3.58 -14.80 16.75
C THR A 222 -4.48 -13.58 16.52
N LEU A 223 -4.60 -13.18 15.26
CA LEU A 223 -5.66 -12.28 14.85
C LEU A 223 -7.01 -12.86 15.30
N PRO A 224 -7.88 -12.06 15.90
CA PRO A 224 -9.21 -12.50 16.30
C PRO A 224 -10.06 -12.98 15.13
#